data_cb816756d28dfdd0d7995fcf098f8e29
#
_entry.id   cb816756d28dfdd0d7995fcf098f8e29
#
_cell.length_a   1.000
_cell.length_b   1.000
_cell.length_c   1.000
_cell.angle_alpha   90.00
_cell.angle_beta   90.00
_cell.angle_gamma   90.00
#
_symmetry.space_group_name_H-M   'P 1'
#
loop_
_entity.id
_entity.type
_entity.pdbx_description
1 polymer ?
#
loop_
_entity_poly.entity_id
_entity_poly.type
_entity_poly.pdbx_seq_one_letter_code
_entity_poly.pdbx_strand_id
1 'polypeptide(L)'
;VTGVQTCALPIYKLPIVVGGTALYLNALINDMNFSDADRSDEVRKKWINIASQNGKQYVYDYLRQIDPESAAKISVNDVKRVIRAIEIYEVTGSPKSKSATTAECRYDYKLYIMTRERAELYGAIEARVDKMFDMGLEEEVHELMPYRECQSMQAIGYKQLCDYFDGNYV
;
A
#
# COMPACT_ATOMS: atom_id res chain seq x y z
N VAL A 1 11.14 10.25 -0.77
CA VAL A 1 11.62 9.85 -2.11
C VAL A 1 12.38 11.00 -2.78
N THR A 2 11.91 12.25 -2.65
CA THR A 2 12.56 13.45 -3.22
C THR A 2 13.97 13.71 -2.69
N GLY A 3 14.28 13.35 -1.44
CA GLY A 3 15.62 13.57 -0.85
C GLY A 3 16.75 12.77 -1.50
N VAL A 4 16.47 11.57 -1.99
CA VAL A 4 17.48 10.70 -2.65
C VAL A 4 17.85 11.24 -4.04
N GLN A 5 16.89 11.79 -4.77
CA GLN A 5 17.13 12.37 -6.10
C GLN A 5 18.03 13.61 -6.02
N THR A 6 17.81 14.47 -5.03
CA THR A 6 18.61 15.69 -4.85
C THR A 6 20.05 15.42 -4.46
N CYS A 7 20.35 14.28 -3.83
CA CYS A 7 21.72 13.94 -3.43
C CYS A 7 22.51 13.23 -4.55
N ALA A 8 21.87 12.41 -5.41
CA ALA A 8 22.56 11.61 -6.41
C ALA A 8 22.97 12.40 -7.67
N LEU A 9 22.10 13.28 -8.14
CA LEU A 9 22.35 14.09 -9.35
C LEU A 9 23.55 15.04 -9.24
N PRO A 10 23.76 15.75 -8.11
CA PRO A 10 24.88 16.68 -7.98
C PRO A 10 26.27 16.04 -7.96
N ILE A 11 26.35 14.74 -7.68
CA ILE A 11 27.65 14.02 -7.62
C ILE A 11 28.04 13.36 -8.95
N TYR A 12 27.27 13.57 -10.00
CA TYR A 12 27.52 13.02 -11.35
C TYR A 12 27.70 11.49 -11.37
N LYS A 13 27.02 10.76 -10.50
CA LYS A 13 27.02 9.29 -10.46
C LYS A 13 25.69 8.75 -10.91
N LEU A 14 25.72 7.57 -11.54
CA LEU A 14 24.50 6.88 -11.94
C LEU A 14 23.75 6.40 -10.69
N PRO A 15 22.51 6.88 -10.43
CA PRO A 15 21.71 6.39 -9.33
C PRO A 15 21.20 4.97 -9.64
N ILE A 16 21.35 4.06 -8.69
CA ILE A 16 20.80 2.70 -8.77
C ILE A 16 19.71 2.61 -7.70
N VAL A 17 18.48 2.32 -8.13
CA VAL A 17 17.34 2.12 -7.23
C VAL A 17 17.02 0.64 -7.18
N VAL A 18 17.00 0.07 -5.98
CA VAL A 18 16.71 -1.35 -5.75
C VAL A 18 15.50 -1.47 -4.81
N GLY A 19 14.53 -2.30 -5.16
CA GLY A 19 13.37 -2.56 -4.32
C GLY A 19 12.23 -3.27 -5.05
N GLY A 20 11.22 -3.67 -4.29
CA GLY A 20 10.04 -4.40 -4.79
C GLY A 20 8.74 -3.60 -4.76
N THR A 21 8.75 -2.33 -4.28
CA THR A 21 7.54 -1.53 -4.17
C THR A 21 7.23 -0.82 -5.49
N ALA A 22 6.45 -1.48 -6.35
CA ALA A 22 6.11 -0.98 -7.68
C ALA A 22 5.51 0.44 -7.66
N LEU A 23 4.73 0.79 -6.64
CA LEU A 23 4.15 2.12 -6.50
C LEU A 23 5.22 3.22 -6.41
N TYR A 24 6.28 2.99 -5.63
CA TYR A 24 7.36 3.98 -5.48
C TYR A 24 8.24 4.06 -6.73
N LEU A 25 8.50 2.91 -7.37
CA LEU A 25 9.21 2.88 -8.63
C LEU A 25 8.45 3.62 -9.74
N ASN A 26 7.15 3.35 -9.87
CA ASN A 26 6.30 4.06 -10.82
C ASN A 26 6.21 5.56 -10.52
N ALA A 27 6.11 5.94 -9.26
CA ALA A 27 6.08 7.34 -8.87
C ALA A 27 7.38 8.07 -9.20
N LEU A 28 8.52 7.39 -9.03
CA LEU A 28 9.83 7.92 -9.37
C LEU A 28 10.00 8.09 -10.89
N ILE A 29 9.65 7.04 -11.65
CA ILE A 29 9.85 7.00 -13.11
C ILE A 29 8.90 7.97 -13.83
N ASN A 30 7.63 7.98 -13.43
CA ASN A 30 6.57 8.72 -14.11
C ASN A 30 6.27 10.06 -13.46
N ASP A 31 7.10 10.53 -12.53
CA ASP A 31 6.91 11.79 -11.79
C ASP A 31 5.46 11.97 -11.29
N MET A 32 4.91 10.88 -10.74
CA MET A 32 3.52 10.88 -10.29
C MET A 32 3.37 11.83 -9.10
N ASN A 33 2.54 12.84 -9.27
CA ASN A 33 2.12 13.64 -8.15
C ASN A 33 1.14 12.83 -7.29
N PHE A 34 1.54 12.54 -6.06
CA PHE A 34 0.58 12.05 -5.07
C PHE A 34 -0.34 13.22 -4.72
N SER A 35 -1.65 12.95 -4.60
CA SER A 35 -2.57 13.98 -4.15
C SER A 35 -2.08 14.57 -2.83
N ASP A 36 -1.97 15.89 -2.75
CA ASP A 36 -1.63 16.64 -1.53
C ASP A 36 -2.72 16.55 -0.45
N ALA A 37 -3.72 15.69 -0.67
CA ALA A 37 -4.76 15.44 0.32
C ALA A 37 -4.17 14.81 1.57
N ASP A 38 -4.09 15.61 2.62
CA ASP A 38 -3.73 15.12 3.94
C ASP A 38 -4.66 13.97 4.34
N ARG A 39 -4.11 13.08 5.15
CA ARG A 39 -4.88 11.97 5.70
C ARG A 39 -5.89 12.52 6.71
N SER A 40 -7.18 12.26 6.49
CA SER A 40 -8.23 12.59 7.43
C SER A 40 -8.79 11.32 8.08
N ASP A 41 -8.38 11.06 9.32
CA ASP A 41 -8.87 9.91 10.07
C ASP A 41 -10.37 10.04 10.43
N GLU A 42 -10.90 11.25 10.52
CA GLU A 42 -12.33 11.50 10.73
C GLU A 42 -13.17 11.04 9.56
N VAL A 43 -12.79 11.47 8.34
CA VAL A 43 -13.48 11.06 7.11
C VAL A 43 -13.40 9.55 6.93
N ARG A 44 -12.24 8.94 7.19
CA ARG A 44 -12.09 7.47 7.11
C ARG A 44 -12.99 6.75 8.08
N LYS A 45 -13.01 7.14 9.36
CA LYS A 45 -13.87 6.54 10.39
C LYS A 45 -15.33 6.67 10.02
N LYS A 46 -15.76 7.85 9.55
CA LYS A 46 -17.12 8.09 9.05
C LYS A 46 -17.51 7.07 7.99
N TRP A 47 -16.69 6.93 6.95
CA TRP A 47 -17.01 6.05 5.82
C TRP A 47 -16.83 4.56 6.13
N ILE A 48 -15.93 4.18 7.03
CA ILE A 48 -15.85 2.81 7.57
C ILE A 48 -17.15 2.45 8.31
N ASN A 49 -17.67 3.34 9.16
CA ASN A 49 -18.92 3.12 9.86
C ASN A 49 -20.11 3.01 8.91
N ILE A 50 -20.17 3.88 7.89
CA ILE A 50 -21.21 3.81 6.84
C ILE A 50 -21.12 2.48 6.07
N ALA A 51 -19.92 2.03 5.73
CA ALA A 51 -19.72 0.75 5.07
C ALA A 51 -20.16 -0.44 5.92
N SER A 52 -19.97 -0.37 7.24
CA SER A 52 -20.40 -1.40 8.18
C SER A 52 -21.93 -1.45 8.35
N GLN A 53 -22.60 -0.30 8.30
CA GLN A 53 -24.05 -0.20 8.49
C GLN A 53 -24.83 -0.46 7.16
N ASN A 54 -24.40 0.15 6.07
CA ASN A 54 -25.13 0.17 4.81
C ASN A 54 -24.54 -0.76 3.75
N GLY A 55 -23.41 -1.38 4.06
CA GLY A 55 -22.70 -2.27 3.15
C GLY A 55 -21.76 -1.55 2.19
N LYS A 56 -20.83 -2.34 1.63
CA LYS A 56 -19.78 -1.86 0.72
C LYS A 56 -20.34 -1.26 -0.59
N GLN A 57 -21.49 -1.77 -1.05
CA GLN A 57 -22.12 -1.30 -2.29
C GLN A 57 -22.57 0.16 -2.17
N TYR A 58 -23.13 0.53 -1.04
CA TYR A 58 -23.59 1.91 -0.78
C TYR A 58 -22.41 2.90 -0.89
N VAL A 59 -21.27 2.58 -0.29
CA VAL A 59 -20.08 3.44 -0.33
C VAL A 59 -19.49 3.51 -1.75
N TYR A 60 -19.54 2.40 -2.48
CA TYR A 60 -19.11 2.35 -3.88
C TYR A 60 -20.01 3.17 -4.81
N ASP A 61 -21.33 3.12 -4.62
CA ASP A 61 -22.29 3.90 -5.41
C ASP A 61 -22.12 5.40 -5.17
N TYR A 62 -21.79 5.81 -3.95
CA TYR A 62 -21.40 7.18 -3.66
C TYR A 62 -20.12 7.59 -4.41
N LEU A 63 -19.07 6.75 -4.39
CA LEU A 63 -17.87 7.01 -5.18
C LEU A 63 -18.20 7.16 -6.66
N ARG A 64 -19.08 6.32 -7.21
CA ARG A 64 -19.49 6.36 -8.62
C ARG A 64 -20.18 7.69 -9.00
N GLN A 65 -20.86 8.34 -8.06
CA GLN A 65 -21.48 9.64 -8.28
C GLN A 65 -20.45 10.79 -8.31
N ILE A 66 -19.46 10.76 -7.43
CA ILE A 66 -18.46 11.85 -7.28
C ILE A 66 -17.23 11.67 -8.18
N ASP A 67 -16.83 10.43 -8.47
CA ASP A 67 -15.67 10.10 -9.30
C ASP A 67 -15.90 8.80 -10.09
N PRO A 68 -16.67 8.87 -11.20
CA PRO A 68 -16.95 7.69 -12.03
C PRO A 68 -15.71 7.01 -12.60
N GLU A 69 -14.68 7.79 -12.91
CA GLU A 69 -13.43 7.26 -13.48
C GLU A 69 -12.63 6.43 -12.46
N SER A 70 -12.55 6.89 -11.22
CA SER A 70 -11.95 6.11 -10.14
C SER A 70 -12.79 4.89 -9.81
N ALA A 71 -14.11 5.00 -9.79
CA ALA A 71 -15.01 3.89 -9.57
C ALA A 71 -14.84 2.78 -10.63
N ALA A 72 -14.66 3.14 -11.89
CA ALA A 72 -14.42 2.16 -12.96
C ALA A 72 -13.11 1.35 -12.79
N LYS A 73 -12.13 1.89 -12.05
CA LYS A 73 -10.81 1.27 -11.83
C LYS A 73 -10.69 0.54 -10.49
N ILE A 74 -11.62 0.77 -9.56
CA ILE A 74 -11.58 0.23 -8.20
C ILE A 74 -12.70 -0.80 -8.04
N SER A 75 -12.35 -2.00 -7.54
CA SER A 75 -13.37 -3.00 -7.23
C SER A 75 -14.21 -2.58 -6.02
N VAL A 76 -15.52 -2.87 -6.05
CA VAL A 76 -16.43 -2.69 -4.91
C VAL A 76 -15.96 -3.43 -3.64
N ASN A 77 -15.19 -4.50 -3.80
CA ASN A 77 -14.64 -5.27 -2.70
C ASN A 77 -13.42 -4.59 -2.03
N ASP A 78 -12.79 -3.65 -2.71
CA ASP A 78 -11.66 -2.90 -2.16
C ASP A 78 -12.13 -1.64 -1.43
N VAL A 79 -12.85 -1.85 -0.33
CA VAL A 79 -13.44 -0.78 0.48
C VAL A 79 -12.40 0.26 0.91
N LYS A 80 -11.17 -0.18 1.20
CA LYS A 80 -10.09 0.74 1.60
C LYS A 80 -9.74 1.74 0.49
N ARG A 81 -9.64 1.27 -0.77
CA ARG A 81 -9.39 2.15 -1.92
C ARG A 81 -10.59 3.03 -2.27
N VAL A 82 -11.80 2.49 -2.13
CA VAL A 82 -13.05 3.27 -2.30
C VAL A 82 -13.08 4.42 -1.31
N ILE A 83 -12.90 4.15 -0.02
CA ILE A 83 -12.87 5.17 1.04
C ILE A 83 -11.75 6.18 0.81
N ARG A 84 -10.56 5.76 0.37
CA ARG A 84 -9.47 6.71 0.08
C ARG A 84 -9.80 7.65 -1.07
N ALA A 85 -10.50 7.20 -2.10
CA ALA A 85 -10.93 8.06 -3.20
C ALA A 85 -11.97 9.09 -2.73
N ILE A 86 -12.91 8.69 -1.89
CA ILE A 86 -13.90 9.58 -1.28
C ILE A 86 -13.22 10.59 -0.33
N GLU A 87 -12.27 10.14 0.50
CA GLU A 87 -11.49 11.00 1.39
C GLU A 87 -10.78 12.12 0.61
N ILE A 88 -10.12 11.78 -0.49
CA ILE A 88 -9.47 12.79 -1.36
C ILE A 88 -10.48 13.82 -1.82
N TYR A 89 -11.66 13.38 -2.27
CA TYR A 89 -12.70 14.28 -2.71
C TYR A 89 -13.23 15.16 -1.57
N GLU A 90 -13.53 14.62 -0.39
CA GLU A 90 -14.06 15.39 0.75
C GLU A 90 -13.02 16.39 1.29
N VAL A 91 -11.72 16.08 1.22
CA VAL A 91 -10.65 16.97 1.71
C VAL A 91 -10.27 18.04 0.68
N THR A 92 -10.22 17.69 -0.61
CA THR A 92 -9.70 18.59 -1.66
C THR A 92 -10.78 19.26 -2.49
N GLY A 93 -12.04 18.78 -2.43
CA GLY A 93 -13.13 19.19 -3.31
C GLY A 93 -12.97 18.71 -4.77
N SER A 94 -11.96 17.91 -5.07
CA SER A 94 -11.66 17.43 -6.42
C SER A 94 -11.60 15.91 -6.50
N PRO A 95 -12.16 15.29 -7.56
CA PRO A 95 -12.07 13.84 -7.75
C PRO A 95 -10.62 13.36 -7.85
N LYS A 96 -10.34 12.20 -7.29
CA LYS A 96 -9.02 11.56 -7.35
C LYS A 96 -8.54 11.36 -8.80
N SER A 97 -9.45 11.07 -9.73
CA SER A 97 -9.13 10.90 -11.14
C SER A 97 -8.51 12.14 -11.77
N LYS A 98 -8.90 13.34 -11.33
CA LYS A 98 -8.32 14.61 -11.80
C LYS A 98 -6.95 14.92 -11.19
N SER A 99 -6.65 14.37 -10.01
CA SER A 99 -5.36 14.58 -9.34
C SER A 99 -4.26 13.63 -9.85
N ALA A 100 -4.64 12.54 -10.52
CA ALA A 100 -3.71 11.57 -11.08
C ALA A 100 -3.19 12.04 -12.44
N THR A 101 -2.40 13.09 -12.47
CA THR A 101 -1.65 13.48 -13.66
C THR A 101 -0.53 12.47 -13.83
N THR A 102 -0.63 11.61 -14.85
CA THR A 102 0.51 10.84 -15.33
C THR A 102 1.45 11.82 -16.01
N ALA A 103 2.47 12.25 -15.29
CA ALA A 103 3.52 13.02 -15.90
C ALA A 103 4.32 12.11 -16.83
N GLU A 104 4.84 12.69 -17.91
CA GLU A 104 5.76 11.98 -18.81
C GLU A 104 7.03 11.59 -18.04
N CYS A 105 7.61 10.44 -18.42
CA CYS A 105 8.86 9.98 -17.84
C CYS A 105 9.97 11.02 -18.07
N ARG A 106 10.56 11.53 -16.98
CA ARG A 106 11.61 12.57 -17.04
C ARG A 106 13.03 12.00 -17.18
N TYR A 107 13.17 10.70 -17.06
CA TYR A 107 14.47 10.07 -16.97
C TYR A 107 14.67 9.04 -18.10
N ASP A 108 15.86 9.01 -18.65
CA ASP A 108 16.33 7.83 -19.37
C ASP A 108 16.74 6.78 -18.34
N TYR A 109 16.00 5.65 -18.29
CA TYR A 109 16.22 4.62 -17.28
C TYR A 109 16.27 3.23 -17.89
N LYS A 110 16.95 2.33 -17.20
CA LYS A 110 16.93 0.90 -17.48
C LYS A 110 16.30 0.16 -16.34
N LEU A 111 15.22 -0.59 -16.63
CA LEU A 111 14.51 -1.41 -15.63
C LEU A 111 14.94 -2.86 -15.78
N TYR A 112 15.47 -3.44 -14.72
CA TYR A 112 15.79 -4.85 -14.62
C TYR A 112 14.82 -5.53 -13.67
N ILE A 113 14.05 -6.50 -14.16
CA ILE A 113 13.12 -7.29 -13.35
C ILE A 113 13.76 -8.64 -13.09
N MET A 114 14.04 -8.93 -11.82
CA MET A 114 14.58 -10.21 -11.39
C MET A 114 13.43 -11.23 -11.29
N THR A 115 13.59 -12.35 -11.95
CA THR A 115 12.67 -13.49 -11.88
C THR A 115 13.40 -14.71 -11.33
N ARG A 116 12.64 -15.64 -10.76
CA ARG A 116 13.12 -16.91 -10.27
C ARG A 116 12.12 -18.00 -10.63
N GLU A 117 12.60 -19.19 -10.89
CA GLU A 117 11.72 -20.35 -11.07
C GLU A 117 10.83 -20.54 -9.83
N ARG A 118 9.55 -20.90 -10.06
CA ARG A 118 8.54 -20.94 -8.99
C ARG A 118 8.92 -21.93 -7.87
N ALA A 119 9.47 -23.09 -8.24
CA ALA A 119 9.91 -24.09 -7.26
C ALA A 119 11.04 -23.57 -6.37
N GLU A 120 12.04 -22.93 -6.95
CA GLU A 120 13.13 -22.30 -6.20
C GLU A 120 12.64 -21.15 -5.31
N LEU A 121 11.67 -20.37 -5.82
CA LEU A 121 11.08 -19.27 -5.05
C LEU A 121 10.36 -19.79 -3.80
N TYR A 122 9.56 -20.84 -3.94
CA TYR A 122 8.85 -21.44 -2.80
C TYR A 122 9.82 -22.04 -1.79
N GLY A 123 10.83 -22.80 -2.23
CA GLY A 123 11.86 -23.30 -1.32
C GLY A 123 12.61 -22.19 -0.57
N ALA A 124 12.90 -21.08 -1.25
CA ALA A 124 13.51 -19.93 -0.59
C ALA A 124 12.59 -19.22 0.41
N ILE A 125 11.27 -19.17 0.12
CA ILE A 125 10.26 -18.62 1.05
C ILE A 125 10.16 -19.50 2.29
N GLU A 126 10.05 -20.83 2.13
CA GLU A 126 9.96 -21.80 3.22
C GLU A 126 11.20 -21.70 4.12
N ALA A 127 12.38 -21.79 3.55
CA ALA A 127 13.63 -21.66 4.31
C ALA A 127 13.77 -20.31 5.03
N ARG A 128 13.20 -19.24 4.46
CA ARG A 128 13.17 -17.95 5.13
C ARG A 128 12.23 -17.94 6.32
N VAL A 129 11.06 -18.57 6.19
CA VAL A 129 10.08 -18.68 7.30
C VAL A 129 10.70 -19.47 8.44
N ASP A 130 11.28 -20.64 8.18
CA ASP A 130 11.95 -21.44 9.20
C ASP A 130 13.01 -20.62 9.93
N LYS A 131 13.85 -19.92 9.18
CA LYS A 131 14.86 -19.04 9.77
C LYS A 131 14.26 -17.91 10.62
N MET A 132 13.11 -17.37 10.26
CA MET A 132 12.45 -16.33 11.07
C MET A 132 11.98 -16.90 12.42
N PHE A 133 11.46 -18.12 12.44
CA PHE A 133 11.11 -18.82 13.68
C PHE A 133 12.35 -19.12 14.53
N ASP A 134 13.42 -19.64 13.92
CA ASP A 134 14.69 -19.88 14.61
C ASP A 134 15.30 -18.61 15.24
N MET A 135 14.99 -17.45 14.66
CA MET A 135 15.43 -16.15 15.17
C MET A 135 14.52 -15.54 16.24
N GLY A 136 13.45 -16.23 16.64
CA GLY A 136 12.54 -15.81 17.70
C GLY A 136 11.36 -14.94 17.21
N LEU A 137 10.89 -15.15 15.99
CA LEU A 137 9.72 -14.41 15.46
C LEU A 137 8.48 -14.58 16.33
N GLU A 138 8.26 -15.78 16.87
CA GLU A 138 7.07 -16.09 17.68
C GLU A 138 7.08 -15.30 18.98
N GLU A 139 8.20 -15.28 19.69
CA GLU A 139 8.40 -14.54 20.93
C GLU A 139 8.26 -13.03 20.69
N GLU A 140 8.87 -12.52 19.62
CA GLU A 140 8.79 -11.11 19.24
C GLU A 140 7.35 -10.68 19.01
N VAL A 141 6.57 -11.44 18.25
CA VAL A 141 5.17 -11.11 17.96
C VAL A 141 4.33 -11.23 19.23
N HIS A 142 4.56 -12.22 20.07
CA HIS A 142 3.87 -12.37 21.35
C HIS A 142 4.07 -11.16 22.27
N GLU A 143 5.28 -10.65 22.38
CA GLU A 143 5.59 -9.43 23.15
C GLU A 143 4.91 -8.19 22.57
N LEU A 144 4.75 -8.15 21.25
CA LEU A 144 4.14 -7.01 20.55
C LEU A 144 2.61 -7.09 20.45
N MET A 145 1.94 -8.13 20.96
CA MET A 145 0.48 -8.28 20.95
C MET A 145 -0.29 -7.07 21.50
N PRO A 146 0.18 -6.33 22.54
CA PRO A 146 -0.49 -5.10 22.98
C PRO A 146 -0.60 -4.02 21.88
N TYR A 147 0.24 -4.09 20.85
CA TYR A 147 0.28 -3.13 19.72
C TYR A 147 -0.35 -3.69 18.43
N ARG A 148 -1.12 -4.78 18.50
CA ARG A 148 -1.70 -5.48 17.34
C ARG A 148 -2.48 -4.58 16.36
N GLU A 149 -3.06 -3.49 16.82
CA GLU A 149 -3.81 -2.54 16.02
C GLU A 149 -2.91 -1.60 15.19
N CYS A 150 -1.61 -1.57 15.48
CA CYS A 150 -0.66 -0.77 14.73
C CYS A 150 -0.47 -1.32 13.31
N GLN A 151 -0.24 -0.40 12.37
CA GLN A 151 -0.03 -0.79 10.96
C GLN A 151 1.19 -1.69 10.76
N SER A 152 2.24 -1.56 11.58
CA SER A 152 3.42 -2.42 11.56
C SER A 152 3.10 -3.89 11.79
N MET A 153 2.10 -4.17 12.64
CA MET A 153 1.64 -5.53 12.94
C MET A 153 0.86 -6.19 11.79
N GLN A 154 0.58 -5.44 10.71
CA GLN A 154 0.01 -5.99 9.48
C GLN A 154 1.08 -6.55 8.52
N ALA A 155 2.36 -6.54 8.92
CA ALA A 155 3.44 -7.13 8.15
C ALA A 155 3.26 -8.66 8.01
N ILE A 156 3.85 -9.20 6.94
CA ILE A 156 3.83 -10.65 6.68
C ILE A 156 4.56 -11.38 7.82
N GLY A 157 3.96 -12.42 8.36
CA GLY A 157 4.41 -13.16 9.53
C GLY A 157 3.72 -12.66 10.81
N TYR A 158 3.76 -11.37 11.09
CA TYR A 158 3.16 -10.78 12.31
C TYR A 158 1.64 -10.97 12.35
N LYS A 159 0.96 -10.60 11.27
CA LYS A 159 -0.51 -10.75 11.20
C LYS A 159 -0.93 -12.19 11.40
N GLN A 160 -0.25 -13.14 10.74
CA GLN A 160 -0.58 -14.57 10.82
C GLN A 160 -0.39 -15.10 12.24
N LEU A 161 0.68 -14.70 12.93
CA LEU A 161 0.92 -15.09 14.32
C LEU A 161 -0.07 -14.42 15.29
N CYS A 162 -0.44 -13.15 15.08
CA CYS A 162 -1.50 -12.53 15.86
C CYS A 162 -2.82 -13.30 15.74
N ASP A 163 -3.21 -13.68 14.51
CA ASP A 163 -4.42 -14.46 14.26
C ASP A 163 -4.33 -15.86 14.88
N TYR A 164 -3.13 -16.48 14.90
CA TYR A 164 -2.87 -17.75 15.57
C TYR A 164 -3.03 -17.65 17.10
N PHE A 165 -2.45 -16.63 17.73
CA PHE A 165 -2.58 -16.39 19.18
C PHE A 165 -4.01 -16.06 19.60
N ASP A 166 -4.82 -15.50 18.69
CA ASP A 166 -6.26 -15.29 18.90
C ASP A 166 -7.11 -16.58 18.72
N GLY A 167 -6.48 -17.72 18.36
CA GLY A 167 -7.17 -18.97 18.13
C GLY A 167 -7.94 -19.06 16.80
N ASN A 168 -7.65 -18.21 15.85
CA ASN A 168 -8.31 -18.17 14.54
C ASN A 168 -7.74 -19.21 13.54
N TYR A 169 -6.61 -19.82 13.87
CA TYR A 169 -6.03 -20.95 13.10
C TYR A 169 -5.89 -22.17 14.00
N VAL A 170 -6.25 -23.33 13.45
CA VAL A 170 -6.06 -24.65 14.05
C VAL A 170 -4.96 -25.36 13.30
#